data_b83ab06ee5cf77fbd58de1147cf1f4c7
#
_entry.id   b83ab06ee5cf77fbd58de1147cf1f4c7
#
_cell.length_a   1.000
_cell.length_b   1.000
_cell.length_c   1.000
_cell.angle_alpha   90.00
_cell.angle_beta   90.00
_cell.angle_gamma   90.00
#
_symmetry.space_group_name_H-M   'P 1'
#
loop_
_entity.id
_entity.type
_entity.pdbx_description
1 polymer ?
#
loop_
_entity_poly.entity_id
_entity_poly.type
_entity_poly.pdbx_seq_one_letter_code
_entity_poly.pdbx_strand_id
1 'polypeptide(L)'
;MKDILTAPFVKEMCDTTANMYRLGWDERNGGNISYLLDENEVAEYLDLNNVIRTIPTGFDAPELIGKIFIVTGTGKYFKNVKNDPENNLGIIRIAKDGTTAELLWGYADGGKFTSELPAHLMSHRARLKVDPENRVVMHSHPTNTLAMNYVHELDEKKLTHTLWEMCTECIVVFPDGVGVLPWMLCGTNEIGEATAEKMKEFRLVIWGMHGIYGAGKTMDETFGLIETVEKAAQIYMLTCNMPRVNTIKDSEMQQLAEYFGVNYRKDFLNL
;
A
#
# COMPACT_ATOMS: atom_id res chain seq x y z
N MET A 1 4.37 -23.95 20.18
CA MET A 1 4.06 -22.96 19.13
C MET A 1 2.64 -23.20 18.64
N LYS A 2 1.90 -22.15 18.36
CA LYS A 2 0.56 -22.23 17.76
C LYS A 2 0.70 -22.53 16.25
N ASP A 3 -0.40 -22.98 15.62
CA ASP A 3 -0.42 -23.16 14.17
C ASP A 3 -0.38 -21.79 13.48
N ILE A 4 0.61 -21.55 12.61
CA ILE A 4 0.85 -20.28 11.91
C ILE A 4 -0.33 -19.88 11.03
N LEU A 5 -1.09 -20.81 10.47
CA LEU A 5 -2.28 -20.54 9.67
C LEU A 5 -3.43 -19.95 10.52
N THR A 6 -3.32 -20.03 11.85
CA THR A 6 -4.28 -19.39 12.78
C THR A 6 -3.89 -17.99 13.19
N ALA A 7 -2.67 -17.54 12.83
CA ALA A 7 -2.15 -16.23 13.19
C ALA A 7 -3.01 -15.10 12.60
N PRO A 8 -3.36 -14.06 13.39
CA PRO A 8 -4.16 -12.94 12.90
C PRO A 8 -3.59 -12.29 11.64
N PHE A 9 -2.29 -12.02 11.61
CA PHE A 9 -1.61 -11.40 10.48
C PHE A 9 -1.63 -12.26 9.20
N VAL A 10 -1.67 -13.59 9.30
CA VAL A 10 -1.84 -14.48 8.14
C VAL A 10 -3.28 -14.41 7.63
N LYS A 11 -4.26 -14.43 8.53
CA LYS A 11 -5.68 -14.33 8.17
C LYS A 11 -6.00 -12.98 7.53
N GLU A 12 -5.50 -11.89 8.10
CA GLU A 12 -5.66 -10.54 7.53
C GLU A 12 -5.09 -10.45 6.11
N MET A 13 -3.88 -11.00 5.88
CA MET A 13 -3.31 -11.09 4.54
C MET A 13 -4.19 -11.87 3.58
N CYS A 14 -4.71 -13.03 4.01
CA CYS A 14 -5.59 -13.87 3.21
C CYS A 14 -6.91 -13.18 2.86
N ASP A 15 -7.52 -12.52 3.84
CA ASP A 15 -8.82 -11.87 3.65
C ASP A 15 -8.69 -10.60 2.79
N THR A 16 -7.65 -9.80 3.03
CA THR A 16 -7.39 -8.59 2.25
C THR A 16 -7.07 -8.91 0.80
N THR A 17 -6.17 -9.85 0.52
CA THR A 17 -5.84 -10.26 -0.86
C THR A 17 -7.06 -10.84 -1.60
N ALA A 18 -7.88 -11.64 -0.91
CA ALA A 18 -9.12 -12.16 -1.49
C ALA A 18 -10.12 -11.04 -1.83
N ASN A 19 -10.23 -10.02 -0.95
CA ASN A 19 -11.11 -8.88 -1.17
C ASN A 19 -10.62 -8.00 -2.32
N MET A 20 -9.33 -7.70 -2.40
CA MET A 20 -8.72 -6.91 -3.48
C MET A 20 -8.92 -7.61 -4.84
N TYR A 21 -8.70 -8.95 -4.89
CA TYR A 21 -9.01 -9.71 -6.10
C TYR A 21 -10.49 -9.65 -6.48
N ARG A 22 -11.40 -9.80 -5.52
CA ARG A 22 -12.86 -9.72 -5.74
C ARG A 22 -13.29 -8.38 -6.31
N LEU A 23 -12.63 -7.30 -5.91
CA LEU A 23 -12.87 -5.94 -6.41
C LEU A 23 -12.26 -5.69 -7.80
N GLY A 24 -11.44 -6.61 -8.31
CA GLY A 24 -10.78 -6.47 -9.60
C GLY A 24 -9.58 -5.54 -9.58
N TRP A 25 -8.94 -5.38 -8.41
CA TRP A 25 -7.78 -4.50 -8.25
C TRP A 25 -6.44 -5.19 -8.52
N ASP A 26 -6.44 -6.51 -8.60
CA ASP A 26 -5.22 -7.30 -8.72
C ASP A 26 -5.43 -8.44 -9.74
N GLU A 27 -5.28 -8.10 -11.00
CA GLU A 27 -5.37 -9.05 -12.10
C GLU A 27 -4.12 -9.93 -12.15
N ARG A 28 -4.29 -11.23 -12.41
CA ARG A 28 -3.20 -12.21 -12.48
C ARG A 28 -2.35 -12.19 -11.21
N ASN A 29 -1.11 -11.75 -11.33
CA ASN A 29 -0.12 -11.56 -10.28
C ASN A 29 0.21 -10.07 -10.05
N GLY A 30 -0.69 -9.19 -10.45
CA GLY A 30 -0.62 -7.77 -10.14
C GLY A 30 -0.85 -7.50 -8.67
N GLY A 31 -0.35 -6.36 -8.20
CA GLY A 31 -0.45 -5.99 -6.79
C GLY A 31 0.44 -6.77 -5.83
N ASN A 32 0.68 -6.23 -4.68
CA ASN A 32 1.46 -6.86 -3.61
C ASN A 32 1.26 -6.14 -2.27
N ILE A 33 1.49 -6.87 -1.19
CA ILE A 33 1.34 -6.36 0.18
C ILE A 33 2.55 -6.79 1.00
N SER A 34 3.02 -5.90 1.86
CA SER A 34 3.94 -6.19 2.95
C SER A 34 3.43 -5.62 4.27
N TYR A 35 3.52 -6.41 5.32
CA TYR A 35 3.08 -6.02 6.66
C TYR A 35 4.18 -6.26 7.68
N LEU A 36 4.63 -5.19 8.34
CA LEU A 36 5.60 -5.23 9.43
C LEU A 36 4.97 -5.85 10.67
N LEU A 37 5.53 -6.96 11.13
CA LEU A 37 5.02 -7.74 12.25
C LEU A 37 5.77 -7.42 13.55
N ASP A 38 5.10 -7.60 14.68
CA ASP A 38 5.73 -7.61 15.99
C ASP A 38 6.47 -8.95 16.22
N GLU A 39 7.72 -8.87 16.67
CA GLU A 39 8.55 -10.05 16.90
C GLU A 39 7.94 -11.01 17.92
N ASN A 40 7.34 -10.48 19.01
CA ASN A 40 6.73 -11.31 20.05
C ASN A 40 5.48 -12.02 19.54
N GLU A 41 4.66 -11.34 18.68
CA GLU A 41 3.51 -11.97 18.05
C GLU A 41 3.94 -13.13 17.14
N VAL A 42 5.00 -12.93 16.34
CA VAL A 42 5.52 -13.99 15.44
C VAL A 42 6.09 -15.16 16.24
N ALA A 43 6.80 -14.89 17.33
CA ALA A 43 7.40 -15.91 18.20
C ALA A 43 6.38 -16.88 18.85
N GLU A 44 5.10 -16.50 18.95
CA GLU A 44 4.05 -17.42 19.37
C GLU A 44 3.81 -18.58 18.39
N TYR A 45 4.15 -18.38 17.12
CA TYR A 45 3.85 -19.28 16.00
C TYR A 45 5.09 -19.88 15.37
N LEU A 46 6.25 -19.20 15.38
CA LEU A 46 7.49 -19.62 14.72
C LEU A 46 8.68 -19.59 15.68
N ASP A 47 9.60 -20.53 15.51
CA ASP A 47 10.95 -20.42 16.08
C ASP A 47 11.77 -19.46 15.21
N LEU A 48 12.03 -18.28 15.72
CA LEU A 48 12.75 -17.22 15.00
C LEU A 48 14.23 -17.55 14.74
N ASN A 49 14.78 -18.60 15.36
CA ASN A 49 16.13 -19.10 15.09
C ASN A 49 16.18 -20.09 13.92
N ASN A 50 15.01 -20.62 13.51
CA ASN A 50 14.91 -21.55 12.40
C ASN A 50 14.79 -20.79 11.07
N VAL A 51 15.93 -20.47 10.46
CA VAL A 51 16.00 -19.83 9.14
C VAL A 51 15.99 -20.90 8.05
N ILE A 52 14.95 -20.91 7.20
CA ILE A 52 14.81 -21.87 6.10
C ILE A 52 15.87 -21.61 5.03
N ARG A 53 16.04 -20.36 4.63
CA ARG A 53 17.05 -19.89 3.66
C ARG A 53 17.14 -18.37 3.66
N THR A 54 18.17 -17.84 3.01
CA THR A 54 18.34 -16.40 2.78
C THR A 54 18.08 -16.04 1.31
N ILE A 55 17.51 -14.85 1.08
CA ILE A 55 17.13 -14.36 -0.25
C ILE A 55 17.62 -12.90 -0.37
N PRO A 56 18.37 -12.53 -1.42
CA PRO A 56 18.74 -11.14 -1.66
C PRO A 56 17.51 -10.25 -1.82
N THR A 57 17.48 -9.11 -1.12
CA THR A 57 16.35 -8.16 -1.16
C THR A 57 16.39 -7.24 -2.39
N GLY A 58 17.56 -7.06 -2.98
CA GLY A 58 17.78 -6.10 -4.07
C GLY A 58 17.89 -4.64 -3.60
N PHE A 59 17.91 -4.42 -2.28
CA PHE A 59 18.01 -3.11 -1.66
C PHE A 59 18.76 -3.20 -0.34
N ASP A 60 19.57 -2.18 -0.03
CA ASP A 60 20.25 -2.04 1.26
C ASP A 60 19.35 -1.28 2.25
N ALA A 61 18.90 -1.98 3.29
CA ALA A 61 17.92 -1.48 4.26
C ALA A 61 18.45 -1.56 5.70
N PRO A 62 19.55 -0.85 6.06
CA PRO A 62 20.16 -0.97 7.37
C PRO A 62 19.21 -0.55 8.51
N GLU A 63 18.29 0.38 8.27
CA GLU A 63 17.30 0.82 9.27
C GLU A 63 16.20 -0.23 9.53
N LEU A 64 16.10 -1.27 8.70
CA LEU A 64 15.11 -2.33 8.83
C LEU A 64 15.73 -3.66 9.32
N ILE A 65 17.03 -3.70 9.64
CA ILE A 65 17.68 -4.91 10.16
C ILE A 65 16.91 -5.45 11.37
N GLY A 66 16.66 -6.77 11.35
CA GLY A 66 15.92 -7.48 12.39
C GLY A 66 14.39 -7.34 12.30
N LYS A 67 13.85 -6.42 11.50
CA LYS A 67 12.41 -6.29 11.33
C LYS A 67 11.84 -7.46 10.53
N ILE A 68 10.66 -7.92 10.95
CA ILE A 68 9.97 -9.08 10.39
C ILE A 68 8.78 -8.59 9.58
N PHE A 69 8.62 -9.12 8.38
CA PHE A 69 7.51 -8.80 7.48
C PHE A 69 6.84 -10.07 6.99
N ILE A 70 5.51 -10.05 6.87
CA ILE A 70 4.79 -10.98 6.00
C ILE A 70 4.59 -10.30 4.64
N VAL A 71 4.91 -11.01 3.56
CA VAL A 71 4.96 -10.45 2.20
C VAL A 71 4.33 -11.40 1.20
N THR A 72 3.61 -10.86 0.21
CA THR A 72 3.09 -11.64 -0.93
C THR A 72 4.22 -12.10 -1.87
N GLY A 73 4.06 -13.30 -2.43
CA GLY A 73 5.08 -13.90 -3.30
C GLY A 73 5.07 -13.37 -4.73
N THR A 74 6.25 -13.35 -5.37
CA THR A 74 6.38 -12.98 -6.79
C THR A 74 5.66 -13.98 -7.69
N GLY A 75 4.94 -13.49 -8.70
CA GLY A 75 4.18 -14.31 -9.63
C GLY A 75 2.96 -15.01 -9.02
N LYS A 76 2.64 -14.73 -7.76
CA LYS A 76 1.49 -15.30 -7.06
C LYS A 76 0.22 -14.50 -7.34
N TYR A 77 -0.91 -15.23 -7.41
CA TYR A 77 -2.22 -14.64 -7.70
C TYR A 77 -2.98 -14.45 -6.40
N PHE A 78 -3.50 -13.26 -6.15
CA PHE A 78 -4.26 -12.94 -4.94
C PHE A 78 -5.44 -13.89 -4.70
N LYS A 79 -6.11 -14.34 -5.77
CA LYS A 79 -7.21 -15.32 -5.66
C LYS A 79 -6.82 -16.65 -5.02
N ASN A 80 -5.52 -16.98 -4.98
CA ASN A 80 -5.02 -18.25 -4.45
C ASN A 80 -4.52 -18.12 -3.01
N VAL A 81 -4.21 -16.92 -2.54
CA VAL A 81 -3.56 -16.69 -1.24
C VAL A 81 -4.36 -17.32 -0.09
N LYS A 82 -5.67 -17.08 -0.06
CA LYS A 82 -6.55 -17.61 1.00
C LYS A 82 -6.64 -19.14 1.02
N ASN A 83 -6.53 -19.77 -0.15
CA ASN A 83 -6.67 -21.22 -0.28
C ASN A 83 -5.34 -21.96 -0.07
N ASP A 84 -4.21 -21.27 -0.26
CA ASP A 84 -2.87 -21.83 -0.20
C ASP A 84 -1.87 -20.76 0.29
N PRO A 85 -2.01 -20.29 1.54
CA PRO A 85 -1.16 -19.21 2.06
C PRO A 85 0.31 -19.59 2.11
N GLU A 86 0.63 -20.85 2.41
CA GLU A 86 2.00 -21.34 2.57
C GLU A 86 2.85 -21.23 1.28
N ASN A 87 2.24 -21.39 0.11
CA ASN A 87 2.91 -21.21 -1.17
C ASN A 87 2.88 -19.76 -1.67
N ASN A 88 1.96 -18.93 -1.19
CA ASN A 88 1.70 -17.60 -1.73
C ASN A 88 2.21 -16.44 -0.85
N LEU A 89 2.47 -16.71 0.43
CA LEU A 89 3.01 -15.74 1.40
C LEU A 89 4.36 -16.22 1.93
N GLY A 90 5.15 -15.29 2.45
CA GLY A 90 6.36 -15.59 3.22
C GLY A 90 6.54 -14.62 4.38
N ILE A 91 7.04 -15.17 5.50
CA ILE A 91 7.48 -14.36 6.64
C ILE A 91 8.99 -14.28 6.55
N ILE A 92 9.50 -13.06 6.44
CA ILE A 92 10.92 -12.76 6.26
C ILE A 92 11.41 -11.84 7.36
N ARG A 93 12.66 -11.98 7.75
CA ARG A 93 13.38 -11.02 8.61
C ARG A 93 14.53 -10.41 7.83
N ILE A 94 14.69 -9.09 7.89
CA ILE A 94 15.86 -8.43 7.28
C ILE A 94 17.11 -8.85 8.06
N ALA A 95 18.07 -9.44 7.34
CA ALA A 95 19.28 -9.99 7.93
C ALA A 95 20.24 -8.89 8.38
N LYS A 96 21.25 -9.29 9.18
CA LYS A 96 22.26 -8.37 9.76
C LYS A 96 23.08 -7.61 8.70
N ASP A 97 23.16 -8.11 7.48
CA ASP A 97 23.86 -7.45 6.37
C ASP A 97 23.04 -6.33 5.71
N GLY A 98 21.75 -6.20 6.06
CA GLY A 98 20.83 -5.21 5.47
C GLY A 98 20.43 -5.47 4.03
N THR A 99 21.04 -6.43 3.35
CA THR A 99 20.88 -6.67 1.91
C THR A 99 20.23 -8.02 1.57
N THR A 100 20.06 -8.87 2.58
CA THR A 100 19.36 -10.16 2.46
C THR A 100 18.20 -10.25 3.45
N ALA A 101 17.24 -11.11 3.13
CA ALA A 101 16.15 -11.49 4.02
C ALA A 101 16.24 -12.96 4.38
N GLU A 102 16.10 -13.27 5.66
CA GLU A 102 15.99 -14.61 6.20
C GLU A 102 14.52 -15.06 6.08
N LEU A 103 14.25 -16.12 5.32
CA LEU A 103 12.93 -16.74 5.26
C LEU A 103 12.67 -17.55 6.51
N LEU A 104 11.65 -17.18 7.28
CA LEU A 104 11.24 -17.86 8.51
C LEU A 104 10.06 -18.82 8.26
N TRP A 105 9.19 -18.51 7.28
CA TRP A 105 8.05 -19.35 6.91
C TRP A 105 7.54 -18.99 5.51
N GLY A 106 6.89 -19.94 4.86
CA GLY A 106 6.18 -19.74 3.59
C GLY A 106 7.06 -19.95 2.36
N TYR A 107 6.55 -19.56 1.19
CA TYR A 107 7.13 -19.86 -0.13
C TYR A 107 7.60 -21.32 -0.23
N ALA A 108 6.73 -22.25 0.22
CA ALA A 108 7.04 -23.67 0.33
C ALA A 108 7.33 -24.34 -1.03
N ASP A 109 6.86 -23.76 -2.11
CA ASP A 109 7.17 -24.18 -3.49
C ASP A 109 8.56 -23.71 -4.00
N GLY A 110 9.38 -23.10 -3.13
CA GLY A 110 10.69 -22.55 -3.50
C GLY A 110 10.64 -21.13 -4.07
N GLY A 111 9.45 -20.50 -4.10
CA GLY A 111 9.22 -19.12 -4.51
C GLY A 111 9.91 -18.08 -3.62
N LYS A 112 9.73 -16.80 -3.91
CA LYS A 112 10.27 -15.69 -3.11
C LYS A 112 9.27 -14.55 -3.06
N PHE A 113 9.54 -13.54 -2.25
CA PHE A 113 8.75 -12.31 -2.15
C PHE A 113 8.61 -11.59 -3.51
N THR A 114 7.62 -10.68 -3.57
CA THR A 114 7.37 -9.82 -4.74
C THR A 114 8.66 -9.18 -5.27
N SER A 115 8.76 -9.01 -6.59
CA SER A 115 9.87 -8.28 -7.22
C SER A 115 9.91 -6.81 -6.84
N GLU A 116 8.82 -6.26 -6.30
CA GLU A 116 8.73 -4.89 -5.81
C GLU A 116 9.09 -4.75 -4.32
N LEU A 117 9.64 -5.80 -3.67
CA LEU A 117 10.09 -5.70 -2.28
C LEU A 117 11.00 -4.50 -2.01
N PRO A 118 11.95 -4.11 -2.90
CA PRO A 118 12.74 -2.90 -2.69
C PRO A 118 11.87 -1.66 -2.49
N ALA A 119 10.85 -1.44 -3.34
CA ALA A 119 9.93 -0.30 -3.21
C ALA A 119 9.14 -0.35 -1.89
N HIS A 120 8.71 -1.55 -1.46
CA HIS A 120 8.07 -1.75 -0.15
C HIS A 120 8.99 -1.39 1.01
N LEU A 121 10.23 -1.89 1.03
CA LEU A 121 11.20 -1.61 2.09
C LEU A 121 11.54 -0.12 2.17
N MET A 122 11.73 0.54 1.01
CA MET A 122 11.96 1.99 0.94
C MET A 122 10.75 2.77 1.49
N SER A 123 9.53 2.34 1.16
CA SER A 123 8.29 2.93 1.64
C SER A 123 8.12 2.74 3.16
N HIS A 124 8.35 1.53 3.67
CA HIS A 124 8.35 1.28 5.11
C HIS A 124 9.38 2.15 5.84
N ARG A 125 10.61 2.24 5.32
CA ARG A 125 11.66 3.10 5.88
C ARG A 125 11.23 4.58 5.94
N ALA A 126 10.62 5.08 4.88
CA ALA A 126 10.14 6.46 4.82
C ALA A 126 8.98 6.69 5.81
N ARG A 127 7.98 5.81 5.80
CA ARG A 127 6.78 5.95 6.64
C ARG A 127 7.06 5.76 8.12
N LEU A 128 7.91 4.82 8.51
CA LEU A 128 8.31 4.61 9.92
C LEU A 128 9.06 5.80 10.52
N LYS A 129 9.71 6.64 9.70
CA LYS A 129 10.33 7.89 10.16
C LYS A 129 9.29 8.99 10.43
N VAL A 130 8.17 8.96 9.71
CA VAL A 130 7.08 9.94 9.87
C VAL A 130 6.12 9.52 10.99
N ASP A 131 5.75 8.25 10.98
CA ASP A 131 4.86 7.65 11.98
C ASP A 131 5.29 6.20 12.26
N PRO A 132 5.84 5.93 13.45
CA PRO A 132 6.32 4.58 13.82
C PRO A 132 5.23 3.50 13.82
N GLU A 133 3.96 3.89 13.85
CA GLU A 133 2.83 2.95 13.80
C GLU A 133 2.46 2.51 12.36
N ASN A 134 3.06 3.11 11.32
CA ASN A 134 2.85 2.67 9.93
C ASN A 134 3.49 1.30 9.72
N ARG A 135 2.65 0.27 9.56
CA ARG A 135 3.09 -1.14 9.50
C ARG A 135 2.77 -1.82 8.17
N VAL A 136 1.90 -1.24 7.35
CA VAL A 136 1.41 -1.88 6.12
C VAL A 136 1.76 -1.02 4.91
N VAL A 137 2.20 -1.68 3.85
CA VAL A 137 2.33 -1.10 2.51
C VAL A 137 1.59 -2.02 1.53
N MET A 138 0.68 -1.44 0.75
CA MET A 138 -0.12 -2.12 -0.28
C MET A 138 0.09 -1.46 -1.63
N HIS A 139 0.20 -2.27 -2.66
CA HIS A 139 0.14 -1.84 -4.06
C HIS A 139 -0.96 -2.59 -4.79
N SER A 140 -1.74 -1.88 -5.59
CA SER A 140 -2.84 -2.45 -6.37
C SER A 140 -3.17 -1.61 -7.62
N HIS A 141 -4.02 -2.15 -8.49
CA HIS A 141 -4.42 -1.57 -9.78
C HIS A 141 -5.93 -1.25 -9.84
N PRO A 142 -6.48 -0.37 -8.97
CA PRO A 142 -7.91 -0.06 -8.99
C PRO A 142 -8.28 0.61 -10.31
N THR A 143 -9.29 0.07 -10.99
CA THR A 143 -9.58 0.39 -12.39
C THR A 143 -9.93 1.85 -12.62
N ASN A 144 -10.74 2.48 -11.74
CA ASN A 144 -11.15 3.86 -11.96
C ASN A 144 -10.01 4.84 -11.61
N THR A 145 -9.20 4.52 -10.61
CA THR A 145 -7.97 5.27 -10.30
C THR A 145 -7.02 5.24 -11.50
N LEU A 146 -6.81 4.07 -12.12
CA LEU A 146 -6.03 3.96 -13.35
C LEU A 146 -6.65 4.73 -14.51
N ALA A 147 -7.96 4.59 -14.74
CA ALA A 147 -8.65 5.29 -15.82
C ALA A 147 -8.54 6.81 -15.68
N MET A 148 -8.62 7.32 -14.45
CA MET A 148 -8.48 8.75 -14.16
C MET A 148 -7.10 9.30 -14.59
N ASN A 149 -6.04 8.48 -14.54
CA ASN A 149 -4.70 8.87 -14.99
C ASN A 149 -4.62 9.24 -16.48
N TYR A 150 -5.57 8.78 -17.31
CA TYR A 150 -5.58 9.07 -18.75
C TYR A 150 -6.39 10.33 -19.12
N VAL A 151 -7.23 10.82 -18.21
CA VAL A 151 -8.18 11.91 -18.49
C VAL A 151 -8.04 13.10 -17.53
N HIS A 152 -7.24 12.96 -16.48
CA HIS A 152 -6.93 14.01 -15.50
C HIS A 152 -5.43 14.34 -15.54
N GLU A 153 -5.07 15.59 -15.23
CA GLU A 153 -3.66 15.96 -15.06
C GLU A 153 -3.04 15.20 -13.89
N LEU A 154 -1.83 14.67 -14.10
CA LEU A 154 -1.03 14.01 -13.07
C LEU A 154 -0.27 15.07 -12.24
N ASP A 155 -1.02 15.90 -11.56
CA ASP A 155 -0.56 16.94 -10.63
C ASP A 155 -1.16 16.68 -9.25
N GLU A 156 -0.34 16.65 -8.22
CA GLU A 156 -0.74 16.24 -6.86
C GLU A 156 -1.86 17.12 -6.29
N LYS A 157 -1.74 18.44 -6.45
CA LYS A 157 -2.74 19.38 -5.94
C LYS A 157 -4.07 19.23 -6.69
N LYS A 158 -4.02 19.24 -8.02
CA LYS A 158 -5.22 19.18 -8.86
C LYS A 158 -5.93 17.83 -8.69
N LEU A 159 -5.17 16.74 -8.71
CA LEU A 159 -5.73 15.40 -8.56
C LEU A 159 -6.37 15.22 -7.18
N THR A 160 -5.65 15.59 -6.12
CA THR A 160 -6.18 15.51 -4.75
C THR A 160 -7.42 16.35 -4.58
N HIS A 161 -7.39 17.61 -5.06
CA HIS A 161 -8.53 18.51 -4.99
C HIS A 161 -9.76 17.90 -5.68
N THR A 162 -9.58 17.39 -6.91
CA THR A 162 -10.66 16.71 -7.64
C THR A 162 -11.21 15.51 -6.88
N LEU A 163 -10.35 14.68 -6.29
CA LEU A 163 -10.80 13.52 -5.49
C LEU A 163 -11.58 13.96 -4.25
N TRP A 164 -11.15 15.03 -3.58
CA TRP A 164 -11.85 15.57 -2.40
C TRP A 164 -13.23 16.12 -2.73
N GLU A 165 -13.42 16.69 -3.94
CA GLU A 165 -14.73 17.16 -4.41
C GLU A 165 -15.74 16.04 -4.69
N MET A 166 -15.27 14.79 -4.90
CA MET A 166 -16.15 13.69 -5.35
C MET A 166 -16.94 13.05 -4.22
N CYS A 167 -16.42 13.05 -2.99
CA CYS A 167 -17.08 12.42 -1.86
C CYS A 167 -16.70 13.13 -0.56
N THR A 168 -17.68 13.35 0.31
CA THR A 168 -17.53 14.07 1.58
C THR A 168 -16.40 13.49 2.46
N GLU A 169 -16.24 12.18 2.49
CA GLU A 169 -15.26 11.51 3.34
C GLU A 169 -13.81 11.72 2.90
N CYS A 170 -13.56 12.06 1.64
CA CYS A 170 -12.21 12.03 1.06
C CYS A 170 -11.21 12.91 1.82
N ILE A 171 -11.53 14.19 2.09
CA ILE A 171 -10.64 15.09 2.83
C ILE A 171 -10.40 14.64 4.28
N VAL A 172 -11.33 13.87 4.86
CA VAL A 172 -11.21 13.33 6.23
C VAL A 172 -10.33 12.08 6.24
N VAL A 173 -10.47 11.20 5.24
CA VAL A 173 -9.76 9.92 5.16
C VAL A 173 -8.31 10.08 4.72
N PHE A 174 -8.08 10.89 3.69
CA PHE A 174 -6.72 11.20 3.21
C PHE A 174 -6.47 12.73 3.16
N PRO A 175 -6.44 13.39 4.33
CA PRO A 175 -6.22 14.84 4.43
C PRO A 175 -4.82 15.26 3.97
N ASP A 176 -3.87 14.35 3.97
CA ASP A 176 -2.52 14.50 3.43
C ASP A 176 -2.50 14.53 1.90
N GLY A 177 -3.62 14.17 1.23
CA GLY A 177 -3.72 14.11 -0.21
C GLY A 177 -3.11 12.86 -0.83
N VAL A 178 -2.86 12.93 -2.14
CA VAL A 178 -2.29 11.83 -2.93
C VAL A 178 -1.06 12.33 -3.67
N GLY A 179 0.09 11.72 -3.40
CA GLY A 179 1.31 11.92 -4.16
C GLY A 179 1.18 11.31 -5.56
N VAL A 180 1.85 11.89 -6.55
CA VAL A 180 1.78 11.42 -7.93
C VAL A 180 3.19 11.28 -8.50
N LEU A 181 3.44 10.15 -9.14
CA LEU A 181 4.63 9.91 -9.95
C LEU A 181 4.22 9.79 -11.43
N PRO A 182 5.03 10.33 -12.36
CA PRO A 182 4.84 10.05 -13.78
C PRO A 182 5.04 8.56 -14.04
N TRP A 183 4.75 8.11 -15.27
CA TRP A 183 5.10 6.75 -15.65
C TRP A 183 6.60 6.49 -15.47
N MET A 184 6.91 5.44 -14.74
CA MET A 184 8.27 4.95 -14.49
C MET A 184 8.32 3.44 -14.69
N LEU A 185 9.51 2.90 -14.96
CA LEU A 185 9.68 1.45 -15.10
C LEU A 185 9.49 0.77 -13.74
N CYS A 186 8.46 -0.08 -13.65
CA CYS A 186 8.17 -0.83 -12.42
C CYS A 186 9.25 -1.87 -12.10
N GLY A 187 9.36 -2.25 -10.81
CA GLY A 187 10.35 -3.23 -10.35
C GLY A 187 11.79 -2.71 -10.29
N THR A 188 12.03 -1.41 -10.49
CA THR A 188 13.35 -0.77 -10.35
C THR A 188 13.49 -0.06 -9.00
N ASN A 189 14.72 0.13 -8.54
CA ASN A 189 14.97 0.93 -7.34
C ASN A 189 14.60 2.41 -7.53
N GLU A 190 14.69 2.92 -8.75
CA GLU A 190 14.37 4.32 -9.08
C GLU A 190 12.91 4.66 -8.74
N ILE A 191 11.95 3.82 -9.15
CA ILE A 191 10.53 4.05 -8.79
C ILE A 191 10.31 3.84 -7.29
N GLY A 192 11.05 2.92 -6.66
CA GLY A 192 11.02 2.71 -5.22
C GLY A 192 11.48 3.94 -4.44
N GLU A 193 12.60 4.53 -4.83
CA GLU A 193 13.15 5.77 -4.23
C GLU A 193 12.19 6.96 -4.43
N ALA A 194 11.66 7.13 -5.64
CA ALA A 194 10.70 8.19 -5.94
C ALA A 194 9.41 8.02 -5.10
N THR A 195 8.92 6.78 -4.94
CA THR A 195 7.77 6.46 -4.09
C THR A 195 8.05 6.79 -2.63
N ALA A 196 9.20 6.37 -2.11
CA ALA A 196 9.61 6.62 -0.73
C ALA A 196 9.77 8.12 -0.44
N GLU A 197 10.24 8.90 -1.39
CA GLU A 197 10.31 10.37 -1.27
C GLU A 197 8.92 10.98 -1.10
N LYS A 198 7.96 10.58 -1.97
CA LYS A 198 6.56 11.01 -1.85
C LYS A 198 5.92 10.55 -0.53
N MET A 199 6.24 9.36 -0.08
CA MET A 199 5.71 8.81 1.19
C MET A 199 6.23 9.49 2.45
N LYS A 200 7.13 10.45 2.37
CA LYS A 200 7.42 11.34 3.50
C LYS A 200 6.26 12.30 3.78
N GLU A 201 5.47 12.65 2.79
CA GLU A 201 4.37 13.60 2.86
C GLU A 201 2.99 12.95 2.72
N PHE A 202 2.88 11.91 1.90
CA PHE A 202 1.63 11.26 1.52
C PHE A 202 1.58 9.80 1.99
N ARG A 203 0.42 9.34 2.46
CA ARG A 203 0.18 7.90 2.69
C ARG A 203 -0.23 7.16 1.42
N LEU A 204 -0.60 7.89 0.38
CA LEU A 204 -1.05 7.37 -0.91
C LEU A 204 -0.18 7.96 -2.02
N VAL A 205 0.31 7.11 -2.93
CA VAL A 205 1.10 7.54 -4.09
C VAL A 205 0.60 6.83 -5.34
N ILE A 206 0.14 7.60 -6.32
CA ILE A 206 -0.23 7.06 -7.63
C ILE A 206 1.03 6.91 -8.48
N TRP A 207 1.19 5.73 -9.05
CA TRP A 207 2.13 5.46 -10.13
C TRP A 207 1.41 5.66 -11.47
N GLY A 208 1.77 6.69 -12.21
CA GLY A 208 1.12 7.07 -13.46
C GLY A 208 0.96 5.88 -14.42
N MET A 209 -0.29 5.61 -14.85
CA MET A 209 -0.69 4.51 -15.74
C MET A 209 -0.32 3.09 -15.25
N HIS A 210 -0.09 2.93 -13.93
CA HIS A 210 0.27 1.63 -13.37
C HIS A 210 -0.65 1.23 -12.20
N GLY A 211 -0.74 2.05 -11.15
CA GLY A 211 -1.52 1.70 -9.97
C GLY A 211 -1.35 2.71 -8.83
N ILE A 212 -1.64 2.26 -7.61
CA ILE A 212 -1.54 3.06 -6.40
C ILE A 212 -0.78 2.30 -5.31
N TYR A 213 0.08 3.00 -4.58
CA TYR A 213 0.67 2.58 -3.32
C TYR A 213 -0.08 3.23 -2.17
N GLY A 214 -0.39 2.45 -1.14
CA GLY A 214 -0.95 2.92 0.11
C GLY A 214 -0.11 2.46 1.30
N ALA A 215 0.03 3.31 2.31
CA ALA A 215 0.68 2.97 3.58
C ALA A 215 -0.16 3.40 4.78
N GLY A 216 -0.25 2.54 5.79
CA GLY A 216 -1.05 2.78 6.98
C GLY A 216 -0.62 1.93 8.17
N LYS A 217 -1.34 2.05 9.29
CA LYS A 217 -1.05 1.35 10.55
C LYS A 217 -1.55 -0.09 10.54
N THR A 218 -2.69 -0.31 9.91
CA THR A 218 -3.37 -1.62 9.84
C THR A 218 -3.74 -1.97 8.40
N MET A 219 -4.08 -3.23 8.17
CA MET A 219 -4.60 -3.71 6.89
C MET A 219 -5.86 -2.95 6.48
N ASP A 220 -6.82 -2.80 7.41
CA ASP A 220 -8.09 -2.12 7.16
C ASP A 220 -7.90 -0.63 6.85
N GLU A 221 -7.02 0.07 7.59
CA GLU A 221 -6.73 1.48 7.31
C GLU A 221 -6.12 1.64 5.90
N THR A 222 -5.10 0.84 5.59
CA THR A 222 -4.40 0.96 4.32
C THR A 222 -5.31 0.60 3.14
N PHE A 223 -6.10 -0.46 3.28
CA PHE A 223 -7.12 -0.83 2.31
C PHE A 223 -8.17 0.27 2.14
N GLY A 224 -8.70 0.82 3.24
CA GLY A 224 -9.70 1.88 3.24
C GLY A 224 -9.22 3.18 2.61
N LEU A 225 -7.93 3.52 2.74
CA LEU A 225 -7.31 4.64 2.03
C LEU A 225 -7.42 4.46 0.51
N ILE A 226 -7.01 3.29 0.00
CA ILE A 226 -7.07 2.97 -1.44
C ILE A 226 -8.53 2.90 -1.91
N GLU A 227 -9.42 2.27 -1.13
CA GLU A 227 -10.83 2.13 -1.43
C GLU A 227 -11.54 3.50 -1.56
N THR A 228 -11.17 4.45 -0.69
CA THR A 228 -11.77 5.80 -0.72
C THR A 228 -11.31 6.56 -1.95
N VAL A 229 -10.02 6.46 -2.34
CA VAL A 229 -9.53 7.04 -3.60
C VAL A 229 -10.22 6.42 -4.80
N GLU A 230 -10.33 5.09 -4.83
CA GLU A 230 -11.00 4.38 -5.93
C GLU A 230 -12.49 4.77 -6.03
N LYS A 231 -13.19 4.93 -4.90
CA LYS A 231 -14.57 5.43 -4.88
C LYS A 231 -14.67 6.82 -5.48
N ALA A 232 -13.79 7.75 -5.09
CA ALA A 232 -13.76 9.10 -5.64
C ALA A 232 -13.45 9.10 -7.15
N ALA A 233 -12.45 8.33 -7.56
CA ALA A 233 -12.08 8.15 -8.96
C ALA A 233 -13.23 7.55 -9.77
N GLN A 234 -13.97 6.58 -9.23
CA GLN A 234 -15.16 6.00 -9.87
C GLN A 234 -16.23 7.05 -10.11
N ILE A 235 -16.53 7.88 -9.11
CA ILE A 235 -17.52 8.96 -9.26
C ILE A 235 -17.06 9.95 -10.33
N TYR A 236 -15.78 10.34 -10.29
CA TYR A 236 -15.21 11.22 -11.33
C TYR A 236 -15.35 10.62 -12.72
N MET A 237 -14.94 9.36 -12.93
CA MET A 237 -15.00 8.70 -14.24
C MET A 237 -16.41 8.56 -14.77
N LEU A 238 -17.40 8.35 -13.90
CA LEU A 238 -18.81 8.28 -14.28
C LEU A 238 -19.40 9.65 -14.66
N THR A 239 -18.82 10.76 -14.17
CA THR A 239 -19.39 12.10 -14.30
C THR A 239 -18.54 13.09 -15.09
N CYS A 240 -17.27 12.80 -15.38
CA CYS A 240 -16.33 13.74 -16.00
C CYS A 240 -16.77 14.30 -17.37
N ASN A 241 -17.62 13.58 -18.09
CA ASN A 241 -18.18 14.01 -19.38
C ASN A 241 -19.57 14.67 -19.25
N MET A 242 -20.08 14.89 -18.04
CA MET A 242 -21.38 15.49 -17.79
C MET A 242 -21.22 16.90 -17.21
N PRO A 243 -22.15 17.83 -17.49
CA PRO A 243 -22.16 19.11 -16.80
C PRO A 243 -22.35 18.89 -15.29
N ARG A 244 -21.44 19.41 -14.49
CA ARG A 244 -21.59 19.38 -13.02
C ARG A 244 -22.64 20.43 -12.59
N VAL A 245 -23.67 19.97 -11.90
CA VAL A 245 -24.73 20.80 -11.33
C VAL A 245 -24.43 21.14 -9.86
N ASN A 246 -23.77 20.22 -9.15
CA ASN A 246 -23.36 20.36 -7.75
C ASN A 246 -21.90 19.99 -7.58
N THR A 247 -21.25 20.57 -6.59
CA THR A 247 -19.90 20.25 -6.14
C THR A 247 -19.75 20.53 -4.66
N ILE A 248 -18.81 19.91 -3.99
CA ILE A 248 -18.39 20.28 -2.63
C ILE A 248 -17.42 21.44 -2.79
N LYS A 249 -17.73 22.60 -2.18
CA LYS A 249 -16.90 23.80 -2.27
C LYS A 249 -15.69 23.71 -1.35
N ASP A 250 -14.65 24.46 -1.66
CA ASP A 250 -13.43 24.51 -0.83
C ASP A 250 -13.74 24.92 0.63
N SER A 251 -14.64 25.88 0.84
CA SER A 251 -15.08 26.27 2.17
C SER A 251 -15.86 25.17 2.92
N GLU A 252 -16.57 24.31 2.19
CA GLU A 252 -17.28 23.16 2.76
C GLU A 252 -16.30 22.04 3.11
N MET A 253 -15.29 21.78 2.26
CA MET A 253 -14.20 20.85 2.55
C MET A 253 -13.37 21.32 3.76
N GLN A 254 -13.06 22.62 3.84
CA GLN A 254 -12.41 23.21 5.02
C GLN A 254 -13.23 22.99 6.28
N GLN A 255 -14.52 23.34 6.27
CA GLN A 255 -15.42 23.17 7.42
C GLN A 255 -15.46 21.72 7.89
N LEU A 256 -15.48 20.78 6.93
CA LEU A 256 -15.49 19.35 7.22
C LEU A 256 -14.19 18.90 7.90
N ALA A 257 -13.04 19.28 7.34
CA ALA A 257 -11.74 18.94 7.90
C ALA A 257 -11.54 19.52 9.31
N GLU A 258 -11.98 20.75 9.54
CA GLU A 258 -11.94 21.40 10.85
C GLU A 258 -12.87 20.71 11.86
N TYR A 259 -14.09 20.33 11.44
CA TYR A 259 -15.05 19.61 12.30
C TYR A 259 -14.52 18.26 12.78
N PHE A 260 -13.86 17.52 11.88
CA PHE A 260 -13.25 16.23 12.23
C PHE A 260 -11.83 16.35 12.83
N GLY A 261 -11.28 17.56 12.92
CA GLY A 261 -9.97 17.82 13.52
C GLY A 261 -8.80 17.19 12.76
N VAL A 262 -8.93 17.01 11.44
CA VAL A 262 -7.86 16.45 10.62
C VAL A 262 -6.89 17.52 10.14
N ASN A 263 -5.60 17.17 10.09
CA ASN A 263 -4.57 18.06 9.56
C ASN A 263 -4.46 17.88 8.04
N TYR A 264 -5.13 18.76 7.30
CA TYR A 264 -5.21 18.68 5.83
C TYR A 264 -4.24 19.66 5.13
N ARG A 265 -3.95 19.38 3.87
CA ARG A 265 -3.14 20.22 2.97
C ARG A 265 -3.93 21.47 2.59
N LYS A 266 -3.82 22.53 3.39
CA LYS A 266 -4.52 23.81 3.15
C LYS A 266 -4.17 24.45 1.80
N ASP A 267 -2.94 24.27 1.36
CA ASP A 267 -2.42 24.73 0.09
C ASP A 267 -3.06 24.04 -1.13
N PHE A 268 -3.79 22.94 -0.91
CA PHE A 268 -4.52 22.22 -1.96
C PHE A 268 -5.93 22.77 -2.19
N LEU A 269 -6.47 23.55 -1.25
CA LEU A 269 -7.71 24.28 -1.43
C LEU A 269 -7.47 25.67 -2.06
N ASN A 270 -8.47 26.22 -2.73
CA ASN A 270 -8.45 27.58 -3.34
C ASN A 270 -9.29 28.53 -2.49
N LEU A 271 -8.89 28.76 -1.24
CA LEU A 271 -9.55 29.61 -0.25
C LEU A 271 -9.15 31.06 -0.39
#